data_bef72a1438380ce6fdb0bd8508e0a3eb
#
_entry.id   bef72a1438380ce6fdb0bd8508e0a3eb
#
_cell.length_a   1.000
_cell.length_b   1.000
_cell.length_c   1.000
_cell.angle_alpha   90.00
_cell.angle_beta   90.00
_cell.angle_gamma   90.00
#
_symmetry.space_group_name_H-M   'P 1'
#
loop_
_entity.id
_entity.type
_entity.pdbx_description
1 polymer ?
#
loop_
_entity_poly.entity_id
_entity_poly.type
_entity_poly.pdbx_seq_one_letter_code
_entity_poly.pdbx_strand_id
1 'polypeptide(L)'
;MTCPNTLDSALLVEILHAAAPPAAIEQIARQHGVKTRRGIYSLVVVVWLMIYQRLNSKRTLSSAVQFLAKHAALWRDQPQVGKRIREGRISVRTGGYSQARRKMSTLVGCSVCDLSFAELEVHMRERLPDVPHPIFVVDGTTLQLAHNRELLKAYPPGSNQHGNNHWAIMLLVAFHDVHTGLAVRPSWGPMYGRKAVGEQQLAAEALGRLPAQALVLGDGDFGIFAFAYRVQQTGRSLLLRLTESRAHKVLGGVPLRRGRRRKVTWEPSAWDRQHHSDLPPEAVVKGWMLACAKARCCISLRL
;
A
#
# COMPACT_ATOMS: atom_id res chain seq x y z
N MET A 1 3.99 7.13 23.48
CA MET A 1 4.74 5.86 23.42
C MET A 1 6.03 6.10 22.66
N THR A 2 7.16 6.12 23.34
CA THR A 2 8.48 6.21 22.72
C THR A 2 8.83 4.84 22.18
N CYS A 3 8.87 4.70 20.84
CA CYS A 3 9.44 3.50 20.23
C CYS A 3 10.85 3.27 20.74
N PRO A 4 11.20 2.05 21.17
CA PRO A 4 12.57 1.74 21.56
C PRO A 4 13.49 2.00 20.35
N ASN A 5 14.52 2.80 20.57
CA ASN A 5 15.40 3.35 19.53
C ASN A 5 16.31 2.32 18.84
N THR A 6 16.26 1.04 19.21
CA THR A 6 17.03 -0.05 18.57
C THR A 6 16.23 -1.34 18.69
N LEU A 7 15.75 -1.84 17.54
CA LEU A 7 15.28 -3.23 17.45
C LEU A 7 16.43 -4.17 17.82
N ASP A 8 16.15 -5.13 18.72
CA ASP A 8 17.09 -6.21 19.01
C ASP A 8 17.41 -6.95 17.68
N SER A 9 18.70 -7.25 17.49
CA SER A 9 19.15 -7.93 16.27
C SER A 9 18.52 -9.32 16.09
N ALA A 10 18.18 -10.04 17.16
CA ALA A 10 17.50 -11.32 17.09
C ALA A 10 16.04 -11.14 16.61
N LEU A 11 15.30 -10.22 17.19
CA LEU A 11 13.93 -9.90 16.76
C LEU A 11 13.90 -9.41 15.31
N LEU A 12 14.89 -8.62 14.88
CA LEU A 12 14.98 -8.19 13.50
C LEU A 12 15.20 -9.36 12.52
N VAL A 13 16.03 -10.35 12.92
CA VAL A 13 16.22 -11.59 12.14
C VAL A 13 14.90 -12.32 11.97
N GLU A 14 14.15 -12.50 13.04
CA GLU A 14 12.84 -13.16 13.02
C GLU A 14 11.86 -12.41 12.10
N ILE A 15 11.77 -11.09 12.19
CA ILE A 15 10.93 -10.27 11.33
C ILE A 15 11.33 -10.42 9.84
N LEU A 16 12.62 -10.40 9.54
CA LEU A 16 13.09 -10.53 8.16
C LEU A 16 12.79 -11.92 7.57
N HIS A 17 12.96 -12.97 8.37
CA HIS A 17 12.61 -14.33 7.95
C HIS A 17 11.09 -14.51 7.81
N ALA A 18 10.30 -13.95 8.72
CA ALA A 18 8.84 -14.02 8.66
C ALA A 18 8.26 -13.22 7.47
N ALA A 19 8.70 -11.96 7.30
CA ALA A 19 8.14 -11.09 6.27
C ALA A 19 8.65 -11.35 4.85
N ALA A 20 9.86 -11.91 4.72
CA ALA A 20 10.54 -12.05 3.43
C ALA A 20 11.50 -13.25 3.44
N PRO A 21 10.96 -14.50 3.48
CA PRO A 21 11.75 -15.72 3.52
C PRO A 21 12.73 -15.81 2.31
N PRO A 22 14.00 -16.20 2.51
CA PRO A 22 14.98 -16.26 1.42
C PRO A 22 14.52 -17.09 0.23
N ALA A 23 13.95 -18.27 0.47
CA ALA A 23 13.47 -19.16 -0.58
C ALA A 23 12.37 -18.53 -1.45
N ALA A 24 11.44 -17.79 -0.82
CA ALA A 24 10.37 -17.08 -1.52
C ALA A 24 10.90 -15.88 -2.33
N ILE A 25 11.86 -15.12 -1.81
CA ILE A 25 12.54 -14.05 -2.56
C ILE A 25 13.29 -14.64 -3.77
N GLU A 26 13.96 -15.78 -3.63
CA GLU A 26 14.63 -16.47 -4.73
C GLU A 26 13.64 -16.98 -5.78
N GLN A 27 12.46 -17.42 -5.38
CA GLN A 27 11.38 -17.77 -6.30
C GLN A 27 10.90 -16.55 -7.09
N ILE A 28 10.70 -15.41 -6.45
CA ILE A 28 10.37 -14.12 -7.11
C ILE A 28 11.47 -13.76 -8.11
N ALA A 29 12.76 -13.92 -7.73
CA ALA A 29 13.86 -13.65 -8.63
C ALA A 29 13.77 -14.50 -9.92
N ARG A 30 13.48 -15.80 -9.78
CA ARG A 30 13.28 -16.71 -10.93
C ARG A 30 12.09 -16.30 -11.80
N GLN A 31 10.94 -16.00 -11.19
CA GLN A 31 9.72 -15.58 -11.90
C GLN A 31 9.92 -14.32 -12.74
N HIS A 32 10.73 -13.39 -12.26
CA HIS A 32 11.03 -12.14 -12.97
C HIS A 32 12.30 -12.18 -13.80
N GLY A 33 12.91 -13.36 -14.02
CA GLY A 33 14.12 -13.49 -14.81
C GLY A 33 15.34 -12.76 -14.24
N VAL A 34 15.33 -12.47 -12.94
CA VAL A 34 16.46 -11.82 -12.26
C VAL A 34 17.61 -12.81 -12.15
N LYS A 35 18.69 -12.56 -12.85
CA LYS A 35 19.90 -13.37 -12.74
C LYS A 35 20.45 -13.25 -11.32
N THR A 36 20.35 -14.33 -10.54
CA THR A 36 20.95 -14.43 -9.22
C THR A 36 22.46 -14.38 -9.36
N ARG A 37 23.04 -13.24 -9.03
CA ARG A 37 24.50 -13.10 -9.02
C ARG A 37 25.05 -13.78 -7.78
N ARG A 38 26.13 -14.54 -7.94
CA ARG A 38 26.92 -15.11 -6.82
C ARG A 38 27.68 -14.03 -6.02
N GLY A 39 27.21 -12.80 -6.04
CA GLY A 39 27.80 -11.66 -5.34
C GLY A 39 27.26 -11.49 -3.92
N ILE A 40 27.87 -10.57 -3.17
CA ILE A 40 27.46 -10.22 -1.80
C ILE A 40 26.03 -9.70 -1.78
N TYR A 41 25.65 -8.89 -2.76
CA TYR A 41 24.32 -8.26 -2.85
C TYR A 41 23.41 -9.09 -3.75
N SER A 42 23.07 -10.33 -3.31
CA SER A 42 21.95 -11.10 -3.88
C SER A 42 20.63 -10.37 -3.69
N LEU A 43 19.56 -10.77 -4.38
CA LEU A 43 18.25 -10.15 -4.21
C LEU A 43 17.78 -10.24 -2.74
N VAL A 44 17.98 -11.39 -2.08
CA VAL A 44 17.67 -11.59 -0.65
C VAL A 44 18.36 -10.53 0.21
N VAL A 45 19.67 -10.37 0.04
CA VAL A 45 20.46 -9.38 0.80
C VAL A 45 19.95 -7.96 0.54
N VAL A 46 19.67 -7.63 -0.72
CA VAL A 46 19.18 -6.29 -1.08
C VAL A 46 17.82 -6.02 -0.42
N VAL A 47 16.87 -6.95 -0.51
CA VAL A 47 15.53 -6.83 0.09
C VAL A 47 15.64 -6.66 1.60
N TRP A 48 16.38 -7.52 2.28
CA TRP A 48 16.53 -7.46 3.73
C TRP A 48 17.21 -6.17 4.19
N LEU A 49 18.21 -5.69 3.49
CA LEU A 49 18.83 -4.40 3.79
C LEU A 49 17.89 -3.22 3.55
N MET A 50 17.01 -3.30 2.56
CA MET A 50 15.97 -2.27 2.33
C MET A 50 14.93 -2.27 3.45
N ILE A 51 14.47 -3.43 3.91
CA ILE A 51 13.56 -3.55 5.07
C ILE A 51 14.26 -2.99 6.31
N TYR A 52 15.49 -3.44 6.60
CA TYR A 52 16.30 -2.91 7.69
C TYR A 52 16.39 -1.39 7.69
N GLN A 53 16.65 -0.78 6.52
CA GLN A 53 16.73 0.68 6.41
C GLN A 53 15.41 1.38 6.78
N ARG A 54 14.27 0.73 6.60
CA ARG A 54 12.96 1.30 6.98
C ARG A 54 12.67 1.16 8.46
N LEU A 55 13.11 0.07 9.06
CA LEU A 55 12.95 -0.19 10.50
C LEU A 55 14.00 0.55 11.36
N ASN A 56 15.13 0.97 10.78
CA ASN A 56 16.20 1.66 11.49
C ASN A 56 16.03 3.18 11.44
N SER A 57 16.27 3.86 12.56
CA SER A 57 16.17 5.31 12.68
C SER A 57 17.10 6.08 11.74
N LYS A 58 18.31 5.59 11.53
CA LYS A 58 19.32 6.25 10.67
C LYS A 58 19.03 6.19 9.18
N ARG A 59 18.32 5.16 8.69
CA ARG A 59 17.85 4.98 7.30
C ARG A 59 18.89 5.22 6.17
N THR A 60 20.20 5.21 6.48
CA THR A 60 21.25 5.50 5.50
C THR A 60 21.74 4.23 4.78
N LEU A 61 22.32 4.40 3.59
CA LEU A 61 23.00 3.30 2.89
C LEU A 61 24.18 2.77 3.71
N SER A 62 24.89 3.67 4.38
CA SER A 62 26.03 3.31 5.25
C SER A 62 25.60 2.43 6.42
N SER A 63 24.48 2.78 7.11
CA SER A 63 23.97 1.96 8.21
C SER A 63 23.56 0.55 7.75
N ALA A 64 23.00 0.42 6.56
CA ALA A 64 22.64 -0.88 5.99
C ALA A 64 23.85 -1.76 5.67
N VAL A 65 24.88 -1.17 5.08
CA VAL A 65 26.14 -1.90 4.77
C VAL A 65 26.89 -2.27 6.03
N GLN A 66 26.92 -1.40 7.04
CA GLN A 66 27.50 -1.71 8.35
C GLN A 66 26.74 -2.82 9.06
N PHE A 67 25.41 -2.82 8.98
CA PHE A 67 24.57 -3.89 9.50
C PHE A 67 24.88 -5.22 8.83
N LEU A 68 24.99 -5.26 7.49
CA LEU A 68 25.45 -6.45 6.75
C LEU A 68 26.77 -6.98 7.30
N ALA A 69 27.75 -6.11 7.50
CA ALA A 69 29.10 -6.52 7.93
C ALA A 69 29.14 -7.02 9.39
N LYS A 70 28.25 -6.55 10.27
CA LYS A 70 28.26 -6.87 11.70
C LYS A 70 27.47 -8.12 12.07
N HIS A 71 26.48 -8.54 11.29
CA HIS A 71 25.50 -9.56 11.67
C HIS A 71 25.59 -10.83 10.81
N ALA A 72 26.69 -11.59 10.95
CA ALA A 72 26.92 -12.80 10.17
C ALA A 72 25.81 -13.88 10.35
N ALA A 73 25.17 -13.93 11.53
CA ALA A 73 24.12 -14.90 11.83
C ALA A 73 22.87 -14.75 10.94
N LEU A 74 22.57 -13.52 10.46
CA LEU A 74 21.49 -13.25 9.49
C LEU A 74 21.67 -13.96 8.15
N TRP A 75 22.89 -14.29 7.79
CA TRP A 75 23.25 -14.73 6.46
C TRP A 75 23.51 -16.24 6.40
N ARG A 76 22.96 -17.01 7.37
CA ARG A 76 23.13 -18.49 7.39
C ARG A 76 22.64 -19.13 6.10
N ASP A 77 21.53 -18.64 5.54
CA ASP A 77 20.95 -19.12 4.29
C ASP A 77 21.63 -18.52 3.04
N GLN A 78 22.64 -17.69 3.26
CA GLN A 78 23.50 -17.11 2.23
C GLN A 78 24.99 -17.41 2.54
N PRO A 79 25.43 -18.69 2.42
CA PRO A 79 26.73 -19.14 2.94
C PRO A 79 27.94 -18.36 2.42
N GLN A 80 27.87 -17.91 1.15
CA GLN A 80 28.94 -17.11 0.54
C GLN A 80 29.09 -15.74 1.20
N VAL A 81 27.97 -15.12 1.59
CA VAL A 81 27.94 -13.84 2.30
C VAL A 81 28.51 -14.03 3.72
N GLY A 82 28.02 -15.02 4.45
CA GLY A 82 28.50 -15.34 5.79
C GLY A 82 30.00 -15.67 5.82
N LYS A 83 30.50 -16.42 4.82
CA LYS A 83 31.95 -16.69 4.67
C LYS A 83 32.74 -15.39 4.52
N ARG A 84 32.34 -14.49 3.63
CA ARG A 84 33.04 -13.22 3.39
C ARG A 84 33.03 -12.28 4.58
N ILE A 85 31.95 -12.30 5.38
CA ILE A 85 31.87 -11.53 6.62
C ILE A 85 32.95 -12.04 7.60
N ARG A 86 33.01 -13.36 7.82
CA ARG A 86 34.01 -13.95 8.75
C ARG A 86 35.47 -13.73 8.30
N GLU A 87 35.69 -13.63 6.99
CA GLU A 87 37.00 -13.35 6.41
C GLU A 87 37.34 -11.84 6.33
N GLY A 88 36.46 -10.96 6.84
CA GLY A 88 36.66 -9.51 6.78
C GLY A 88 36.66 -8.93 5.36
N ARG A 89 36.12 -9.64 4.39
CA ARG A 89 36.16 -9.27 2.96
C ARG A 89 34.92 -8.48 2.50
N ILE A 90 34.15 -7.94 3.41
CA ILE A 90 33.01 -7.08 3.08
C ILE A 90 33.43 -5.62 3.17
N SER A 91 33.37 -4.95 2.02
CA SER A 91 33.58 -3.50 1.99
C SER A 91 32.40 -2.78 2.63
N VAL A 92 32.69 -1.84 3.53
CA VAL A 92 31.69 -0.91 4.11
C VAL A 92 31.31 0.24 3.18
N ARG A 93 31.87 0.29 1.95
CA ARG A 93 31.50 1.25 0.94
C ARG A 93 30.11 0.95 0.38
N THR A 94 29.29 1.98 0.19
CA THR A 94 27.88 1.86 -0.19
C THR A 94 27.64 1.61 -1.68
N GLY A 95 28.67 1.78 -2.53
CA GLY A 95 28.54 1.74 -4.00
C GLY A 95 27.95 0.41 -4.53
N GLY A 96 28.42 -0.73 -4.03
CA GLY A 96 27.92 -2.05 -4.43
C GLY A 96 26.44 -2.25 -4.08
N TYR A 97 26.04 -1.87 -2.88
CA TYR A 97 24.63 -1.92 -2.44
C TYR A 97 23.76 -0.96 -3.26
N SER A 98 24.20 0.28 -3.47
CA SER A 98 23.47 1.26 -4.28
C SER A 98 23.24 0.77 -5.71
N GLN A 99 24.26 0.17 -6.35
CA GLN A 99 24.14 -0.40 -7.70
C GLN A 99 23.18 -1.60 -7.72
N ALA A 100 23.20 -2.45 -6.70
CA ALA A 100 22.31 -3.60 -6.62
C ALA A 100 20.85 -3.17 -6.47
N ARG A 101 20.57 -2.16 -5.65
CA ARG A 101 19.23 -1.54 -5.50
C ARG A 101 18.71 -0.98 -6.83
N ARG A 102 19.54 -0.26 -7.59
CA ARG A 102 19.13 0.31 -8.91
C ARG A 102 18.73 -0.77 -9.91
N LYS A 103 19.25 -1.99 -9.77
CA LYS A 103 18.94 -3.11 -10.67
C LYS A 103 17.67 -3.85 -10.30
N MET A 104 17.13 -3.61 -9.13
CA MET A 104 15.85 -4.18 -8.71
C MET A 104 14.71 -3.48 -9.47
N SER A 105 13.96 -4.25 -10.26
CA SER A 105 12.81 -3.71 -10.98
C SER A 105 11.63 -3.42 -10.02
N THR A 106 10.77 -2.51 -10.42
CA THR A 106 9.53 -2.21 -9.68
C THR A 106 8.65 -3.45 -9.52
N LEU A 107 8.57 -4.30 -10.55
CA LEU A 107 7.80 -5.55 -10.50
C LEU A 107 8.28 -6.49 -9.40
N VAL A 108 9.60 -6.65 -9.25
CA VAL A 108 10.19 -7.44 -8.15
C VAL A 108 9.82 -6.82 -6.80
N GLY A 109 9.93 -5.49 -6.69
CA GLY A 109 9.52 -4.77 -5.47
C GLY A 109 8.05 -5.00 -5.12
N CYS A 110 7.15 -4.95 -6.11
CA CYS A 110 5.73 -5.26 -5.95
C CYS A 110 5.51 -6.69 -5.44
N SER A 111 6.15 -7.68 -6.07
CA SER A 111 6.02 -9.09 -5.66
C SER A 111 6.55 -9.33 -4.25
N VAL A 112 7.63 -8.63 -3.85
CA VAL A 112 8.13 -8.70 -2.47
C VAL A 112 7.14 -8.07 -1.48
N CYS A 113 6.49 -6.96 -1.83
CA CYS A 113 5.45 -6.38 -0.97
C CYS A 113 4.26 -7.32 -0.80
N ASP A 114 3.78 -7.94 -1.90
CA ASP A 114 2.68 -8.91 -1.86
C ASP A 114 3.06 -10.15 -1.03
N LEU A 115 4.28 -10.67 -1.18
CA LEU A 115 4.82 -11.75 -0.36
C LEU A 115 4.83 -11.36 1.12
N SER A 116 5.42 -10.20 1.44
CA SER A 116 5.56 -9.76 2.84
C SER A 116 4.20 -9.56 3.51
N PHE A 117 3.21 -9.07 2.78
CA PHE A 117 1.85 -8.97 3.29
C PHE A 117 1.28 -10.37 3.61
N ALA A 118 1.36 -11.31 2.67
CA ALA A 118 0.82 -12.65 2.83
C ALA A 118 1.48 -13.41 4.00
N GLU A 119 2.80 -13.38 4.09
CA GLU A 119 3.54 -14.05 5.17
C GLU A 119 3.22 -13.45 6.55
N LEU A 120 3.24 -12.12 6.66
CA LEU A 120 2.92 -11.43 7.91
C LEU A 120 1.44 -11.57 8.28
N GLU A 121 0.52 -11.63 7.33
CA GLU A 121 -0.90 -11.85 7.58
C GLU A 121 -1.13 -13.19 8.28
N VAL A 122 -0.48 -14.26 7.81
CA VAL A 122 -0.56 -15.59 8.46
C VAL A 122 -0.08 -15.51 9.91
N HIS A 123 1.11 -14.95 10.13
CA HIS A 123 1.67 -14.80 11.49
C HIS A 123 0.82 -13.96 12.43
N MET A 124 0.22 -12.90 11.92
CA MET A 124 -0.63 -12.02 12.73
C MET A 124 -1.97 -12.68 13.05
N ARG A 125 -2.59 -13.40 12.10
CA ARG A 125 -3.85 -14.09 12.34
C ARG A 125 -3.74 -15.22 13.36
N GLU A 126 -2.61 -15.91 13.42
CA GLU A 126 -2.35 -16.94 14.45
C GLU A 126 -2.29 -16.36 15.87
N ARG A 127 -1.98 -15.07 16.01
CA ARG A 127 -1.78 -14.38 17.30
C ARG A 127 -2.94 -13.49 17.73
N LEU A 128 -3.83 -13.17 16.82
CA LEU A 128 -4.96 -12.27 17.04
C LEU A 128 -6.27 -13.08 17.09
N PRO A 129 -7.30 -12.59 17.81
CA PRO A 129 -8.62 -13.20 17.79
C PRO A 129 -9.14 -13.33 16.37
N ASP A 130 -9.84 -14.41 16.07
CA ASP A 130 -10.46 -14.60 14.76
C ASP A 130 -11.53 -13.55 14.50
N VAL A 131 -11.52 -12.97 13.30
CA VAL A 131 -12.52 -12.01 12.85
C VAL A 131 -13.19 -12.54 11.59
N PRO A 132 -14.52 -12.61 11.56
CA PRO A 132 -15.26 -13.22 10.46
C PRO A 132 -15.06 -12.45 9.13
N HIS A 133 -14.76 -11.16 9.21
CA HIS A 133 -14.53 -10.30 8.04
C HIS A 133 -13.35 -9.37 8.29
N PRO A 134 -12.27 -9.48 7.52
CA PRO A 134 -11.18 -8.53 7.60
C PRO A 134 -11.64 -7.14 7.16
N ILE A 135 -11.27 -6.12 7.93
CA ILE A 135 -11.70 -4.73 7.72
C ILE A 135 -10.50 -3.93 7.21
N PHE A 136 -10.63 -3.35 6.03
CA PHE A 136 -9.60 -2.53 5.42
C PHE A 136 -10.03 -1.07 5.31
N VAL A 137 -9.24 -0.16 5.89
CA VAL A 137 -9.37 1.28 5.66
C VAL A 137 -8.57 1.66 4.43
N VAL A 138 -9.20 2.41 3.53
CA VAL A 138 -8.53 3.02 2.38
C VAL A 138 -8.21 4.47 2.66
N ASP A 139 -6.97 4.87 2.35
CA ASP A 139 -6.54 6.26 2.46
C ASP A 139 -5.47 6.57 1.41
N GLY A 140 -5.43 7.85 1.02
CA GLY A 140 -4.46 8.41 0.08
C GLY A 140 -3.43 9.29 0.77
N THR A 141 -2.22 9.30 0.25
CA THR A 141 -1.17 10.21 0.70
C THR A 141 -0.28 10.61 -0.45
N THR A 142 0.42 11.73 -0.28
CA THR A 142 1.39 12.20 -1.27
C THR A 142 2.82 11.97 -0.80
N LEU A 143 3.69 11.61 -1.74
CA LEU A 143 5.12 11.50 -1.50
C LEU A 143 5.87 12.51 -2.34
N GLN A 144 6.70 13.31 -1.67
CA GLN A 144 7.69 14.15 -2.33
C GLN A 144 8.88 13.28 -2.76
N LEU A 145 9.17 13.29 -4.05
CA LEU A 145 10.27 12.54 -4.64
C LEU A 145 11.47 13.46 -4.86
N ALA A 146 12.65 12.86 -5.04
CA ALA A 146 13.86 13.62 -5.31
C ALA A 146 13.72 14.51 -6.55
N HIS A 147 14.29 15.72 -6.49
CA HIS A 147 14.30 16.65 -7.60
C HIS A 147 15.30 16.18 -8.65
N ASN A 148 14.85 15.39 -9.62
CA ASN A 148 15.62 15.05 -10.80
C ASN A 148 14.73 15.03 -12.06
N ARG A 149 15.34 15.16 -13.22
CA ARG A 149 14.64 15.31 -14.50
C ARG A 149 13.68 14.15 -14.82
N GLU A 150 14.07 12.93 -14.51
CA GLU A 150 13.27 11.73 -14.82
C GLU A 150 12.03 11.67 -13.93
N LEU A 151 12.19 11.93 -12.62
CA LEU A 151 11.09 11.94 -11.67
C LEU A 151 10.13 13.10 -11.91
N LEU A 152 10.65 14.31 -12.24
CA LEU A 152 9.81 15.45 -12.61
C LEU A 152 8.98 15.18 -13.89
N LYS A 153 9.56 14.45 -14.84
CA LYS A 153 8.83 14.03 -16.06
C LYS A 153 7.74 12.97 -15.75
N ALA A 154 8.05 12.02 -14.88
CA ALA A 154 7.12 10.92 -14.52
C ALA A 154 6.05 11.38 -13.52
N TYR A 155 6.40 12.25 -12.59
CA TYR A 155 5.56 12.76 -11.50
C TYR A 155 5.65 14.29 -11.46
N PRO A 156 4.96 15.00 -12.35
CA PRO A 156 5.03 16.46 -12.42
C PRO A 156 4.69 17.12 -11.08
N PRO A 157 5.33 18.25 -10.76
CA PRO A 157 4.96 19.05 -9.60
C PRO A 157 3.59 19.70 -9.79
N GLY A 158 2.91 19.99 -8.70
CA GLY A 158 1.72 20.83 -8.73
C GLY A 158 2.09 22.29 -9.09
N SER A 159 1.16 22.98 -9.69
CA SER A 159 1.27 24.44 -9.97
C SER A 159 0.20 25.21 -9.22
N ASN A 160 0.52 26.42 -8.81
CA ASN A 160 -0.41 27.39 -8.23
C ASN A 160 -0.16 28.76 -8.85
N GLN A 161 -0.85 29.80 -8.36
CA GLN A 161 -0.70 31.17 -8.84
C GLN A 161 0.74 31.73 -8.71
N HIS A 162 1.60 31.13 -7.89
CA HIS A 162 3.00 31.51 -7.67
C HIS A 162 3.98 30.67 -8.51
N GLY A 163 3.49 29.77 -9.37
CA GLY A 163 4.30 28.92 -10.24
C GLY A 163 4.27 27.44 -9.86
N ASN A 164 5.24 26.69 -10.38
CA ASN A 164 5.34 25.25 -10.12
C ASN A 164 6.07 24.97 -8.79
N ASN A 165 5.58 23.98 -8.07
CA ASN A 165 6.30 23.44 -6.92
C ASN A 165 7.65 22.84 -7.36
N HIS A 166 8.62 22.84 -6.44
CA HIS A 166 9.96 22.36 -6.72
C HIS A 166 10.01 20.80 -6.85
N TRP A 167 9.20 20.10 -6.10
CA TRP A 167 9.30 18.65 -5.93
C TRP A 167 8.39 17.86 -6.87
N ALA A 168 8.88 16.74 -7.38
CA ALA A 168 8.03 15.75 -8.02
C ALA A 168 7.07 15.13 -6.98
N ILE A 169 5.78 15.04 -7.31
CA ILE A 169 4.74 14.58 -6.37
C ILE A 169 4.10 13.30 -6.89
N MET A 170 4.21 12.25 -6.10
CA MET A 170 3.54 10.97 -6.34
C MET A 170 2.35 10.82 -5.39
N LEU A 171 1.18 10.50 -5.93
CA LEU A 171 0.02 10.07 -5.16
C LEU A 171 0.13 8.57 -4.89
N LEU A 172 -0.16 8.16 -3.68
CA LEU A 172 -0.12 6.77 -3.23
C LEU A 172 -1.41 6.47 -2.46
N VAL A 173 -2.05 5.35 -2.77
CA VAL A 173 -3.24 4.88 -2.06
C VAL A 173 -2.97 3.48 -1.52
N ALA A 174 -3.28 3.26 -0.26
CA ALA A 174 -3.11 1.97 0.42
C ALA A 174 -4.38 1.55 1.15
N PHE A 175 -4.54 0.24 1.29
CA PHE A 175 -5.52 -0.37 2.17
C PHE A 175 -4.79 -0.95 3.39
N HIS A 176 -5.25 -0.59 4.58
CA HIS A 176 -4.73 -1.06 5.85
C HIS A 176 -5.75 -1.97 6.53
N ASP A 177 -5.35 -3.18 6.86
CA ASP A 177 -6.15 -4.06 7.71
C ASP A 177 -6.19 -3.48 9.13
N VAL A 178 -7.38 -3.14 9.59
CA VAL A 178 -7.60 -2.54 10.91
C VAL A 178 -7.20 -3.47 12.06
N HIS A 179 -7.28 -4.76 11.84
CA HIS A 179 -7.03 -5.77 12.87
C HIS A 179 -5.55 -6.08 13.02
N THR A 180 -4.86 -6.27 11.91
CA THR A 180 -3.43 -6.62 11.91
C THR A 180 -2.52 -5.41 11.84
N GLY A 181 -3.03 -4.25 11.40
CA GLY A 181 -2.23 -3.06 11.09
C GLY A 181 -1.41 -3.18 9.80
N LEU A 182 -1.52 -4.28 9.07
CA LEU A 182 -0.77 -4.50 7.84
C LEU A 182 -1.38 -3.72 6.68
N ALA A 183 -0.52 -3.23 5.78
CA ALA A 183 -0.94 -2.60 4.55
C ALA A 183 -0.72 -3.54 3.36
N VAL A 184 -1.74 -3.73 2.52
CA VAL A 184 -1.52 -4.34 1.19
C VAL A 184 -0.66 -3.43 0.34
N ARG A 185 0.00 -4.01 -0.66
CA ARG A 185 0.80 -3.24 -1.61
C ARG A 185 0.00 -2.06 -2.17
N PRO A 186 0.50 -0.82 -2.02
CA PRO A 186 -0.20 0.36 -2.51
C PRO A 186 -0.29 0.40 -4.03
N SER A 187 -1.25 1.16 -4.55
CA SER A 187 -1.23 1.71 -5.90
C SER A 187 -0.68 3.12 -5.88
N TRP A 188 -0.03 3.54 -6.95
CA TRP A 188 0.54 4.88 -7.04
C TRP A 188 0.55 5.42 -8.46
N GLY A 189 0.58 6.73 -8.59
CA GLY A 189 0.66 7.42 -9.87
C GLY A 189 1.00 8.89 -9.73
N PRO A 190 1.12 9.62 -10.84
CA PRO A 190 1.32 11.06 -10.81
C PRO A 190 0.05 11.78 -10.32
N MET A 191 0.21 12.66 -9.33
CA MET A 191 -0.90 13.49 -8.85
C MET A 191 -1.26 14.62 -9.83
N TYR A 192 -0.28 15.07 -10.62
CA TYR A 192 -0.42 16.21 -11.52
C TYR A 192 0.02 15.87 -12.95
N GLY A 193 -0.35 16.74 -13.90
CA GLY A 193 -0.01 16.62 -15.31
C GLY A 193 -0.98 15.77 -16.13
N ARG A 194 -0.63 15.53 -17.39
CA ARG A 194 -1.53 14.85 -18.36
C ARG A 194 -1.91 13.40 -17.99
N LYS A 195 -1.11 12.75 -17.16
CA LYS A 195 -1.34 11.38 -16.68
C LYS A 195 -1.75 11.34 -15.21
N ALA A 196 -2.24 12.46 -14.69
CA ALA A 196 -2.70 12.53 -13.31
C ALA A 196 -3.77 11.47 -13.04
N VAL A 197 -3.67 10.85 -11.87
CA VAL A 197 -4.63 9.85 -11.39
C VAL A 197 -5.26 10.33 -10.09
N GLY A 198 -6.51 9.96 -9.87
CA GLY A 198 -7.22 10.24 -8.63
C GLY A 198 -7.06 9.10 -7.62
N GLU A 199 -7.29 9.42 -6.34
CA GLU A 199 -7.25 8.44 -5.25
C GLU A 199 -8.21 7.27 -5.49
N GLN A 200 -9.43 7.57 -5.95
CA GLN A 200 -10.47 6.56 -6.19
C GLN A 200 -10.08 5.61 -7.33
N GLN A 201 -9.35 6.09 -8.33
CA GLN A 201 -8.83 5.25 -9.41
C GLN A 201 -7.76 4.31 -8.87
N LEU A 202 -6.79 4.83 -8.11
CA LEU A 202 -5.73 4.03 -7.49
C LEU A 202 -6.29 3.03 -6.48
N ALA A 203 -7.32 3.42 -5.71
CA ALA A 203 -8.03 2.50 -4.81
C ALA A 203 -8.69 1.36 -5.59
N ALA A 204 -9.39 1.68 -6.69
CA ALA A 204 -10.03 0.67 -7.53
C ALA A 204 -9.03 -0.36 -8.10
N GLU A 205 -7.84 0.09 -8.52
CA GLU A 205 -6.75 -0.79 -8.98
C GLU A 205 -6.24 -1.73 -7.87
N ALA A 206 -6.29 -1.28 -6.61
CA ALA A 206 -5.82 -2.06 -5.47
C ALA A 206 -6.86 -3.06 -4.93
N LEU A 207 -8.15 -2.90 -5.25
CA LEU A 207 -9.24 -3.76 -4.73
C LEU A 207 -8.99 -5.25 -4.95
N GLY A 208 -8.46 -5.63 -6.11
CA GLY A 208 -8.17 -7.04 -6.42
C GLY A 208 -7.15 -7.72 -5.50
N ARG A 209 -6.42 -6.95 -4.70
CA ARG A 209 -5.42 -7.46 -3.74
C ARG A 209 -6.02 -7.78 -2.37
N LEU A 210 -7.24 -7.34 -2.10
CA LEU A 210 -7.92 -7.59 -0.84
C LEU A 210 -8.55 -8.99 -0.82
N PRO A 211 -8.71 -9.62 0.36
CA PRO A 211 -9.51 -10.83 0.50
C PRO A 211 -10.94 -10.65 -0.01
N ALA A 212 -11.56 -11.74 -0.49
CA ALA A 212 -12.91 -11.68 -1.06
C ALA A 212 -13.98 -11.21 -0.05
N GLN A 213 -13.81 -11.59 1.24
CA GLN A 213 -14.76 -11.22 2.31
C GLN A 213 -14.44 -9.86 2.96
N ALA A 214 -13.52 -9.08 2.42
CA ALA A 214 -13.10 -7.83 3.02
C ALA A 214 -14.26 -6.83 3.11
N LEU A 215 -14.34 -6.14 4.26
CA LEU A 215 -15.12 -4.91 4.41
C LEU A 215 -14.20 -3.72 4.16
N VAL A 216 -14.51 -2.93 3.15
CA VAL A 216 -13.77 -1.71 2.82
C VAL A 216 -14.39 -0.52 3.54
N LEU A 217 -13.58 0.21 4.29
CA LEU A 217 -13.95 1.48 4.92
C LEU A 217 -13.28 2.64 4.18
N GLY A 218 -14.07 3.63 3.77
CA GLY A 218 -13.56 4.86 3.15
C GLY A 218 -14.20 6.11 3.75
N ASP A 219 -13.46 7.19 3.72
CA ASP A 219 -13.95 8.50 4.15
C ASP A 219 -14.81 9.18 3.06
N GLY A 220 -15.08 10.49 3.21
CA GLY A 220 -15.93 11.26 2.29
C GLY A 220 -15.36 11.43 0.90
N ASP A 221 -14.05 11.33 0.72
CA ASP A 221 -13.41 11.48 -0.58
C ASP A 221 -13.56 10.21 -1.41
N PHE A 222 -13.63 9.04 -0.77
CA PHE A 222 -14.02 7.78 -1.40
C PHE A 222 -15.53 7.58 -1.52
N GLY A 223 -16.35 8.44 -0.91
CA GLY A 223 -17.81 8.38 -0.92
C GLY A 223 -18.43 8.79 -2.27
N ILE A 224 -17.93 8.29 -3.40
CA ILE A 224 -18.42 8.53 -4.75
C ILE A 224 -19.07 7.27 -5.36
N PHE A 225 -20.02 7.47 -6.27
CA PHE A 225 -20.76 6.39 -6.93
C PHE A 225 -19.81 5.38 -7.60
N ALA A 226 -18.89 5.86 -8.43
CA ALA A 226 -18.00 5.01 -9.21
C ALA A 226 -17.14 4.07 -8.34
N PHE A 227 -16.63 4.54 -7.19
CA PHE A 227 -15.88 3.70 -6.27
C PHE A 227 -16.78 2.66 -5.59
N ALA A 228 -17.96 3.08 -5.09
CA ALA A 228 -18.93 2.17 -4.48
C ALA A 228 -19.37 1.07 -5.46
N TYR A 229 -19.63 1.42 -6.71
CA TYR A 229 -19.98 0.47 -7.76
C TYR A 229 -18.86 -0.54 -8.01
N ARG A 230 -17.60 -0.07 -8.16
CA ARG A 230 -16.45 -0.96 -8.37
C ARG A 230 -16.23 -1.94 -7.19
N VAL A 231 -16.36 -1.48 -5.96
CA VAL A 231 -16.30 -2.37 -4.78
C VAL A 231 -17.41 -3.42 -4.84
N GLN A 232 -18.65 -3.01 -5.15
CA GLN A 232 -19.79 -3.94 -5.30
C GLN A 232 -19.51 -5.00 -6.37
N GLN A 233 -18.93 -4.63 -7.52
CA GLN A 233 -18.58 -5.58 -8.59
C GLN A 233 -17.53 -6.62 -8.17
N THR A 234 -16.71 -6.31 -7.17
CA THR A 234 -15.73 -7.27 -6.65
C THR A 234 -16.32 -8.24 -5.60
N GLY A 235 -17.60 -8.14 -5.28
CA GLY A 235 -18.23 -8.97 -4.25
C GLY A 235 -17.87 -8.59 -2.81
N ARG A 236 -17.16 -7.48 -2.57
CA ARG A 236 -16.73 -7.05 -1.25
C ARG A 236 -17.77 -6.14 -0.59
N SER A 237 -17.80 -6.21 0.75
CA SER A 237 -18.63 -5.29 1.55
C SER A 237 -17.98 -3.91 1.63
N LEU A 238 -18.81 -2.87 1.82
CA LEU A 238 -18.36 -1.49 1.81
C LEU A 238 -19.06 -0.68 2.91
N LEU A 239 -18.33 0.21 3.56
CA LEU A 239 -18.87 1.25 4.41
C LEU A 239 -18.17 2.58 4.09
N LEU A 240 -18.86 3.48 3.43
CA LEU A 240 -18.35 4.80 3.07
C LEU A 240 -19.07 5.90 3.84
N ARG A 241 -18.30 6.87 4.29
CA ARG A 241 -18.87 8.14 4.70
C ARG A 241 -19.26 8.94 3.46
N LEU A 242 -20.47 9.51 3.47
CA LEU A 242 -20.89 10.42 2.42
C LEU A 242 -20.83 11.87 2.92
N THR A 243 -20.55 12.80 2.00
CA THR A 243 -20.79 14.22 2.25
C THR A 243 -22.29 14.46 2.40
N GLU A 244 -22.67 15.50 3.13
CA GLU A 244 -24.09 15.82 3.38
C GLU A 244 -24.87 15.99 2.07
N SER A 245 -24.31 16.68 1.09
CA SER A 245 -24.93 16.88 -0.21
C SER A 245 -25.15 15.59 -1.00
N ARG A 246 -24.19 14.65 -0.95
CA ARG A 246 -24.33 13.33 -1.57
C ARG A 246 -25.37 12.49 -0.85
N ALA A 247 -25.33 12.47 0.48
CA ALA A 247 -26.32 11.74 1.29
C ALA A 247 -27.74 12.23 1.01
N HIS A 248 -27.94 13.56 0.95
CA HIS A 248 -29.24 14.17 0.63
C HIS A 248 -29.74 13.72 -0.76
N LYS A 249 -28.89 13.71 -1.77
CA LYS A 249 -29.25 13.22 -3.13
C LYS A 249 -29.63 11.75 -3.12
N VAL A 250 -28.83 10.88 -2.50
CA VAL A 250 -29.10 9.44 -2.42
C VAL A 250 -30.39 9.13 -1.65
N LEU A 251 -30.74 9.96 -0.66
CA LEU A 251 -31.98 9.85 0.12
C LEU A 251 -33.20 10.47 -0.58
N GLY A 252 -33.05 11.05 -1.76
CA GLY A 252 -34.14 11.72 -2.49
C GLY A 252 -34.67 12.95 -1.76
N GLY A 253 -33.83 13.70 -1.07
CA GLY A 253 -34.19 14.90 -0.33
C GLY A 253 -34.79 14.65 1.06
N VAL A 254 -35.08 13.42 1.45
CA VAL A 254 -35.69 13.09 2.72
C VAL A 254 -34.64 12.85 3.80
N PRO A 255 -34.58 13.67 4.86
CA PRO A 255 -33.55 13.49 5.90
C PRO A 255 -33.74 12.18 6.67
N LEU A 256 -32.62 11.55 7.02
CA LEU A 256 -32.60 10.36 7.83
C LEU A 256 -32.29 10.74 9.30
N ARG A 257 -33.17 10.36 10.24
CA ARG A 257 -32.95 10.63 11.68
C ARG A 257 -31.77 9.80 12.21
N ARG A 258 -31.04 10.39 13.15
CA ARG A 258 -29.91 9.74 13.84
C ARG A 258 -30.27 8.33 14.33
N GLY A 259 -29.37 7.36 14.15
CA GLY A 259 -29.54 5.96 14.55
C GLY A 259 -30.51 5.18 13.66
N ARG A 260 -31.08 5.81 12.63
CA ARG A 260 -31.95 5.11 11.68
C ARG A 260 -31.15 4.64 10.47
N ARG A 261 -31.66 3.57 9.84
CA ARG A 261 -31.17 3.05 8.57
C ARG A 261 -32.30 3.04 7.56
N ARG A 262 -31.95 3.25 6.28
CA ARG A 262 -32.87 3.17 5.15
C ARG A 262 -32.22 2.42 4.01
N LYS A 263 -32.94 1.50 3.39
CA LYS A 263 -32.52 0.88 2.14
C LYS A 263 -32.54 1.93 1.04
N VAL A 264 -31.46 2.00 0.27
CA VAL A 264 -31.30 2.98 -0.80
C VAL A 264 -30.83 2.30 -2.09
N THR A 265 -31.24 2.88 -3.18
CA THR A 265 -30.72 2.61 -4.51
C THR A 265 -30.00 3.87 -4.98
N TRP A 266 -28.70 3.77 -5.21
CA TRP A 266 -27.90 4.89 -5.64
C TRP A 266 -27.58 4.73 -7.12
N GLU A 267 -27.97 5.69 -7.92
CA GLU A 267 -27.73 5.77 -9.37
C GLU A 267 -26.61 6.79 -9.66
N PRO A 268 -25.85 6.59 -10.74
CA PRO A 268 -24.82 7.54 -11.13
C PRO A 268 -25.43 8.86 -11.58
N SER A 269 -24.86 9.96 -11.13
CA SER A 269 -25.22 11.29 -11.61
C SER A 269 -24.73 11.54 -13.03
N ALA A 270 -25.20 12.61 -13.68
CA ALA A 270 -24.67 13.04 -14.98
C ALA A 270 -23.14 13.29 -14.92
N TRP A 271 -22.67 13.83 -13.81
CA TRP A 271 -21.25 14.03 -13.56
C TRP A 271 -20.48 12.69 -13.48
N ASP A 272 -21.02 11.69 -12.76
CA ASP A 272 -20.39 10.36 -12.69
C ASP A 272 -20.27 9.73 -14.08
N ARG A 273 -21.31 9.80 -14.90
CA ARG A 273 -21.31 9.28 -16.28
C ARG A 273 -20.32 9.98 -17.18
N GLN A 274 -20.17 11.29 -17.03
CA GLN A 274 -19.23 12.08 -17.82
C GLN A 274 -17.77 11.77 -17.46
N HIS A 275 -17.46 11.53 -16.17
CA HIS A 275 -16.09 11.36 -15.68
C HIS A 275 -15.67 9.89 -15.53
N HIS A 276 -16.61 8.96 -15.61
CA HIS A 276 -16.40 7.51 -15.51
C HIS A 276 -17.11 6.81 -16.67
N SER A 277 -16.53 6.91 -17.86
CA SER A 277 -17.11 6.35 -19.10
C SER A 277 -17.14 4.80 -19.11
N ASP A 278 -16.47 4.16 -18.17
CA ASP A 278 -16.49 2.72 -17.93
C ASP A 278 -17.72 2.23 -17.16
N LEU A 279 -18.56 3.15 -16.65
CA LEU A 279 -19.81 2.79 -15.97
C LEU A 279 -20.86 2.36 -16.97
N PRO A 280 -21.43 1.14 -16.84
CA PRO A 280 -22.51 0.69 -17.73
C PRO A 280 -23.78 1.55 -17.53
N PRO A 281 -24.65 1.64 -18.56
CA PRO A 281 -25.89 2.42 -18.47
C PRO A 281 -26.79 2.06 -17.29
N GLU A 282 -26.86 0.76 -16.97
CA GLU A 282 -27.65 0.18 -15.88
C GLU A 282 -26.93 0.17 -14.53
N ALA A 283 -25.76 0.79 -14.40
CA ALA A 283 -25.01 0.81 -13.16
C ALA A 283 -25.86 1.32 -12.00
N VAL A 284 -25.92 0.52 -10.94
CA VAL A 284 -26.68 0.84 -9.74
C VAL A 284 -25.97 0.26 -8.51
N VAL A 285 -26.00 0.99 -7.41
CA VAL A 285 -25.50 0.56 -6.11
C VAL A 285 -26.68 0.40 -5.16
N LYS A 286 -26.86 -0.79 -4.60
CA LYS A 286 -27.91 -1.08 -3.63
C LYS A 286 -27.33 -1.29 -2.25
N GLY A 287 -27.89 -0.63 -1.24
CA GLY A 287 -27.33 -0.72 0.10
C GLY A 287 -28.21 -0.07 1.17
N TRP A 288 -27.59 0.20 2.31
CA TRP A 288 -28.23 0.85 3.44
C TRP A 288 -27.57 2.18 3.74
N MET A 289 -28.35 3.23 3.83
CA MET A 289 -27.91 4.50 4.40
C MET A 289 -28.11 4.47 5.90
N LEU A 290 -27.06 4.87 6.64
CA LEU A 290 -27.05 4.97 8.10
C LEU A 290 -26.82 6.42 8.50
N ALA A 291 -27.67 6.98 9.35
CA ALA A 291 -27.44 8.29 9.93
C ALA A 291 -26.63 8.16 11.23
N CYS A 292 -25.41 8.60 11.21
CA CYS A 292 -24.50 8.62 12.36
C CYS A 292 -24.64 9.92 13.17
N ALA A 293 -23.90 10.04 14.28
CA ALA A 293 -23.84 11.25 15.07
C ALA A 293 -23.34 12.46 14.25
N LYS A 294 -23.78 13.67 14.58
CA LYS A 294 -23.38 14.95 13.95
C LYS A 294 -23.71 15.05 12.46
N ALA A 295 -24.95 14.69 12.07
CA ALA A 295 -25.47 14.84 10.69
C ALA A 295 -24.63 14.15 9.59
N ARG A 296 -23.80 13.18 9.94
CA ARG A 296 -23.01 12.40 8.98
C ARG A 296 -23.77 11.15 8.57
N CYS A 297 -23.85 10.92 7.28
CA CYS A 297 -24.42 9.70 6.72
C CYS A 297 -23.34 8.79 6.17
N CYS A 298 -23.52 7.49 6.40
CA CYS A 298 -22.68 6.46 5.81
C CYS A 298 -23.56 5.57 4.92
N ILE A 299 -23.01 5.11 3.80
CA ILE A 299 -23.63 4.07 2.99
C ILE A 299 -22.93 2.75 3.29
N SER A 300 -23.70 1.72 3.59
CA SER A 300 -23.22 0.35 3.77
C SER A 300 -23.75 -0.50 2.65
N LEU A 301 -22.86 -1.16 1.96
CA LEU A 301 -23.16 -2.22 1.01
C LEU A 301 -22.77 -3.53 1.69
N ARG A 302 -23.73 -4.40 1.89
CA ARG A 302 -23.51 -5.77 2.33
C ARG A 302 -24.08 -6.65 1.24
N LEU A 303 -23.25 -7.49 0.69
CA LEU A 303 -23.66 -8.56 -0.23
C LEU A 303 -24.24 -9.71 0.53
#